data_8195c19888229338fdc2d0d9ad009f56
#
_entry.id   8195c19888229338fdc2d0d9ad009f56
#
_cell.length_a   1.000
_cell.length_b   1.000
_cell.length_c   1.000
_cell.angle_alpha   90.00
_cell.angle_beta   90.00
_cell.angle_gamma   90.00
#
_symmetry.space_group_name_H-M   'P 1'
#
loop_
_entity.id
_entity.type
_entity.pdbx_description
1 polymer ?
#
loop_
_entity_poly.entity_id
_entity_poly.type
_entity_poly.pdbx_seq_one_letter_code
_entity_poly.pdbx_strand_id
1 'polypeptide(L)'
;MSAAAPAALALEGFTRRWRRLAWWSLFVAGNAVLAAAIALGNVPLRDNPGGSAGLAYLAIALPGHLLAFGALAGLLPLLLGLWPRTARTLSISAVLLQGLWLCLLLVDAKVFTLYRFHLNAMVVNMVFGGALQDQVALSWKTWLQVALLVAAVFAAEGLLAWACWKLLPAVPRRRRVLQAWAAVALLMAGGQVATAYYDARGDRDVIAQWNYLPWAQPITAKSFMRRLGVVSQQQAGLPDPRHAQLQYPLHPLRCQNPHRPNVLMVVLESLRQDVLTPQLMPNTSALAQDARVFDQHFSTGNATRYGLFGLLYGLPGGYWPSMLDEQRGSQLFQVLGQQGYDLHLYGSAPLYSPEFDRTAFADVRDQLHQGPSALKSDGRDRAIISALQQDIRASQAAQRPWFGFVFLDSTHAPYHMPDGYPPVATPMAADIDFLKFGPEHDPTPELNRYRTAVHYADSLIGSLLDDLRAQGLAEDTIVLVTGDHAEEFNDLKLNYWGHNGNFSDYQLQVPFVLHWPGRAAGRDARTSSHEDWVPTLMRHALGCENALSDYSTGQDLLAEPQGPRALVVESLSQRAIRHGDAIYVFDKFGNATALDRHYLPLPQQAPDAAAVRTAWEALTRFRNR
;
A
#
# COMPACT_ATOMS: atom_id res chain seq x y z
N MET A 1 -71.51 23.26 0.19
CA MET A 1 -70.32 23.31 -0.67
C MET A 1 -69.05 23.17 0.17
N SER A 2 -68.11 22.30 -0.23
CA SER A 2 -66.68 22.35 0.01
C SER A 2 -66.00 21.29 0.90
N ALA A 3 -66.36 20.01 0.83
CA ALA A 3 -65.47 18.95 1.32
C ALA A 3 -64.59 18.32 0.18
N ALA A 4 -64.91 18.63 -1.11
CA ALA A 4 -64.20 18.06 -2.26
C ALA A 4 -62.86 18.73 -2.59
N ALA A 5 -62.70 20.04 -2.31
CA ALA A 5 -61.48 20.79 -2.63
C ALA A 5 -60.24 20.37 -1.84
N PRO A 6 -60.31 20.10 -0.52
CA PRO A 6 -59.12 19.62 0.24
C PRO A 6 -58.67 18.22 -0.16
N ALA A 7 -59.61 17.34 -0.51
CA ALA A 7 -59.31 15.99 -0.98
C ALA A 7 -58.62 15.97 -2.37
N ALA A 8 -59.06 16.83 -3.29
CA ALA A 8 -58.44 16.95 -4.60
C ALA A 8 -56.99 17.51 -4.53
N LEU A 9 -56.75 18.53 -3.68
CA LEU A 9 -55.41 19.10 -3.42
C LEU A 9 -54.48 18.08 -2.75
N ALA A 10 -55.00 17.28 -1.82
CA ALA A 10 -54.24 16.19 -1.18
C ALA A 10 -53.86 15.11 -2.19
N LEU A 11 -54.76 14.73 -3.10
CA LEU A 11 -54.53 13.75 -4.14
C LEU A 11 -53.49 14.24 -5.17
N GLU A 12 -53.57 15.51 -5.57
CA GLU A 12 -52.54 16.11 -6.44
C GLU A 12 -51.16 16.19 -5.76
N GLY A 13 -51.12 16.57 -4.50
CA GLY A 13 -49.88 16.58 -3.70
C GLY A 13 -49.23 15.21 -3.60
N PHE A 14 -50.08 14.18 -3.35
CA PHE A 14 -49.66 12.78 -3.29
C PHE A 14 -49.11 12.28 -4.65
N THR A 15 -49.80 12.58 -5.75
CA THR A 15 -49.38 12.20 -7.10
C THR A 15 -48.03 12.85 -7.48
N ARG A 16 -47.81 14.12 -7.13
CA ARG A 16 -46.55 14.82 -7.36
C ARG A 16 -45.39 14.22 -6.57
N ARG A 17 -45.57 13.88 -5.30
CA ARG A 17 -44.52 13.22 -4.49
C ARG A 17 -44.18 11.85 -5.05
N TRP A 18 -45.18 11.06 -5.44
CA TRP A 18 -44.99 9.75 -6.02
C TRP A 18 -44.26 9.79 -7.36
N ARG A 19 -44.51 10.78 -8.22
CA ARG A 19 -43.81 11.00 -9.47
C ARG A 19 -42.33 11.34 -9.22
N ARG A 20 -42.01 12.12 -8.20
CA ARG A 20 -40.62 12.42 -7.80
C ARG A 20 -39.88 11.18 -7.30
N LEU A 21 -40.53 10.37 -6.48
CA LEU A 21 -39.96 9.11 -6.02
C LEU A 21 -39.68 8.15 -7.18
N ALA A 22 -40.62 8.02 -8.10
CA ALA A 22 -40.44 7.20 -9.30
C ALA A 22 -39.30 7.71 -10.19
N TRP A 23 -39.18 9.04 -10.36
CA TRP A 23 -38.06 9.65 -11.06
C TRP A 23 -36.72 9.34 -10.37
N TRP A 24 -36.66 9.55 -9.07
CA TRP A 24 -35.45 9.26 -8.27
C TRP A 24 -35.05 7.79 -8.40
N SER A 25 -36.00 6.87 -8.32
CA SER A 25 -35.76 5.44 -8.51
C SER A 25 -35.17 5.11 -9.87
N LEU A 26 -35.70 5.69 -10.94
CA LEU A 26 -35.22 5.49 -12.30
C LEU A 26 -33.82 6.10 -12.48
N PHE A 27 -33.59 7.28 -11.91
CA PHE A 27 -32.31 7.98 -11.96
C PHE A 27 -31.19 7.21 -11.21
N VAL A 28 -31.48 6.71 -10.00
CA VAL A 28 -30.54 5.85 -9.24
C VAL A 28 -30.26 4.55 -9.98
N ALA A 29 -31.25 3.94 -10.61
CA ALA A 29 -31.03 2.73 -11.42
C ALA A 29 -30.15 3.00 -12.64
N GLY A 30 -30.34 4.12 -13.33
CA GLY A 30 -29.48 4.56 -14.45
C GLY A 30 -28.04 4.79 -13.99
N ASN A 31 -27.86 5.43 -12.85
CA ASN A 31 -26.54 5.64 -12.24
C ASN A 31 -25.86 4.33 -11.84
N ALA A 32 -26.63 3.35 -11.31
CA ALA A 32 -26.08 2.03 -11.01
C ALA A 32 -25.57 1.30 -12.26
N VAL A 33 -26.20 1.50 -13.41
CA VAL A 33 -25.70 0.95 -14.70
C VAL A 33 -24.39 1.63 -15.11
N LEU A 34 -24.30 2.95 -15.00
CA LEU A 34 -23.05 3.68 -15.27
C LEU A 34 -21.92 3.25 -14.31
N ALA A 35 -22.23 3.15 -13.04
CA ALA A 35 -21.31 2.66 -12.02
C ALA A 35 -20.86 1.22 -12.28
N ALA A 36 -21.78 0.35 -12.73
CA ALA A 36 -21.42 -1.03 -13.10
C ALA A 36 -20.49 -1.07 -14.31
N ALA A 37 -20.68 -0.22 -15.31
CA ALA A 37 -19.77 -0.11 -16.44
C ALA A 37 -18.35 0.30 -16.02
N ILE A 38 -18.22 1.25 -15.07
CA ILE A 38 -16.93 1.66 -14.49
C ILE A 38 -16.30 0.49 -13.72
N ALA A 39 -17.04 -0.12 -12.80
CA ALA A 39 -16.51 -1.18 -11.93
C ALA A 39 -16.13 -2.46 -12.72
N LEU A 40 -16.88 -2.81 -13.77
CA LEU A 40 -16.56 -3.96 -14.63
C LEU A 40 -15.24 -3.81 -15.38
N GLY A 41 -14.77 -2.58 -15.61
CA GLY A 41 -13.44 -2.33 -16.19
C GLY A 41 -12.28 -2.91 -15.39
N ASN A 42 -12.47 -3.13 -14.08
CA ASN A 42 -11.47 -3.70 -13.18
C ASN A 42 -11.63 -5.22 -12.96
N VAL A 43 -12.68 -5.84 -13.48
CA VAL A 43 -12.94 -7.28 -13.32
C VAL A 43 -12.25 -8.06 -14.45
N PRO A 44 -11.34 -9.01 -14.14
CA PRO A 44 -10.73 -9.88 -15.14
C PRO A 44 -11.78 -10.90 -15.62
N LEU A 45 -12.48 -10.60 -16.70
CA LEU A 45 -13.58 -11.45 -17.18
C LEU A 45 -13.10 -12.77 -17.80
N ARG A 46 -11.90 -12.80 -18.41
CA ARG A 46 -11.35 -14.03 -19.05
C ARG A 46 -10.62 -14.91 -18.05
N ASP A 47 -9.75 -14.30 -17.23
CA ASP A 47 -8.88 -14.99 -16.29
C ASP A 47 -9.32 -14.70 -14.85
N ASN A 48 -10.64 -14.77 -14.60
CA ASN A 48 -11.19 -14.52 -13.28
C ASN A 48 -10.76 -15.64 -12.30
N PRO A 49 -10.17 -15.32 -11.14
CA PRO A 49 -9.67 -16.30 -10.19
C PRO A 49 -10.77 -17.23 -9.64
N GLY A 50 -12.05 -16.81 -9.68
CA GLY A 50 -13.21 -17.61 -9.28
C GLY A 50 -13.91 -18.30 -10.43
N GLY A 51 -13.36 -18.24 -11.65
CA GLY A 51 -13.96 -18.87 -12.82
C GLY A 51 -15.41 -18.49 -13.05
N SER A 52 -16.21 -19.42 -13.56
CA SER A 52 -17.65 -19.19 -13.84
C SER A 52 -18.49 -19.00 -12.58
N ALA A 53 -18.13 -19.64 -11.47
CA ALA A 53 -18.86 -19.50 -10.19
C ALA A 53 -18.67 -18.08 -9.61
N GLY A 54 -17.43 -17.58 -9.62
CA GLY A 54 -17.11 -16.23 -9.21
C GLY A 54 -17.82 -15.18 -10.07
N LEU A 55 -17.81 -15.34 -11.39
CA LEU A 55 -18.50 -14.44 -12.32
C LEU A 55 -20.02 -14.46 -12.14
N ALA A 56 -20.62 -15.64 -11.90
CA ALA A 56 -22.05 -15.76 -11.60
C ALA A 56 -22.43 -15.04 -10.30
N TYR A 57 -21.58 -15.15 -9.27
CA TYR A 57 -21.74 -14.38 -8.03
C TYR A 57 -21.65 -12.86 -8.28
N LEU A 58 -20.64 -12.39 -9.02
CA LEU A 58 -20.50 -10.96 -9.36
C LEU A 58 -21.69 -10.42 -10.13
N ALA A 59 -22.25 -11.20 -11.06
CA ALA A 59 -23.43 -10.79 -11.84
C ALA A 59 -24.63 -10.48 -10.95
N ILE A 60 -24.71 -11.07 -9.76
CA ILE A 60 -25.76 -10.83 -8.77
C ILE A 60 -25.34 -9.75 -7.75
N ALA A 61 -24.13 -9.87 -7.22
CA ALA A 61 -23.67 -9.03 -6.12
C ALA A 61 -23.38 -7.59 -6.56
N LEU A 62 -22.72 -7.39 -7.71
CA LEU A 62 -22.27 -6.07 -8.18
C LEU A 62 -23.44 -5.10 -8.44
N PRO A 63 -24.51 -5.47 -9.16
CA PRO A 63 -25.64 -4.56 -9.35
C PRO A 63 -26.33 -4.17 -8.05
N GLY A 64 -26.55 -5.13 -7.16
CA GLY A 64 -27.14 -4.87 -5.83
C GLY A 64 -26.28 -3.94 -4.99
N HIS A 65 -24.97 -4.16 -4.98
CA HIS A 65 -23.99 -3.35 -4.26
C HIS A 65 -23.96 -1.90 -4.76
N LEU A 66 -23.86 -1.69 -6.07
CA LEU A 66 -23.83 -0.35 -6.68
C LEU A 66 -25.17 0.37 -6.55
N LEU A 67 -26.30 -0.34 -6.63
CA LEU A 67 -27.61 0.23 -6.35
C LEU A 67 -27.72 0.72 -4.90
N ALA A 68 -27.14 0.00 -3.93
CA ALA A 68 -27.12 0.44 -2.53
C ALA A 68 -26.35 1.75 -2.36
N PHE A 69 -25.14 1.84 -2.94
CA PHE A 69 -24.33 3.07 -2.88
C PHE A 69 -24.99 4.22 -3.62
N GLY A 70 -25.54 3.98 -4.82
CA GLY A 70 -26.30 4.97 -5.57
C GLY A 70 -27.54 5.46 -4.79
N ALA A 71 -28.27 4.56 -4.13
CA ALA A 71 -29.40 4.93 -3.28
C ALA A 71 -28.97 5.77 -2.08
N LEU A 72 -27.83 5.41 -1.45
CA LEU A 72 -27.25 6.18 -0.34
C LEU A 72 -26.86 7.58 -0.79
N ALA A 73 -26.13 7.72 -1.90
CA ALA A 73 -25.77 9.01 -2.49
C ALA A 73 -27.01 9.84 -2.89
N GLY A 74 -28.07 9.16 -3.30
CA GLY A 74 -29.35 9.77 -3.67
C GLY A 74 -30.27 10.10 -2.49
N LEU A 75 -29.95 9.68 -1.27
CA LEU A 75 -30.86 9.82 -0.11
C LEU A 75 -31.12 11.29 0.24
N LEU A 76 -30.08 12.10 0.33
CA LEU A 76 -30.24 13.53 0.63
C LEU A 76 -31.06 14.27 -0.44
N PRO A 77 -30.80 14.11 -1.75
CA PRO A 77 -31.65 14.64 -2.80
C PRO A 77 -33.12 14.20 -2.67
N LEU A 78 -33.35 12.91 -2.33
CA LEU A 78 -34.71 12.41 -2.13
C LEU A 78 -35.42 13.11 -0.98
N LEU A 79 -34.77 13.28 0.16
CA LEU A 79 -35.31 13.98 1.33
C LEU A 79 -35.63 15.46 0.99
N LEU A 80 -34.73 16.13 0.28
CA LEU A 80 -34.94 17.50 -0.21
C LEU A 80 -36.08 17.62 -1.21
N GLY A 81 -36.26 16.60 -2.06
CA GLY A 81 -37.33 16.55 -3.06
C GLY A 81 -38.71 16.20 -2.53
N LEU A 82 -38.79 15.50 -1.40
CA LEU A 82 -40.05 15.18 -0.72
C LEU A 82 -40.62 16.36 0.08
N TRP A 83 -39.79 17.31 0.51
CA TRP A 83 -40.22 18.58 1.08
C TRP A 83 -40.98 19.39 0.02
N PRO A 84 -41.81 20.39 0.33
CA PRO A 84 -42.67 21.10 -0.64
C PRO A 84 -41.91 21.96 -1.67
N ARG A 85 -40.62 21.77 -1.85
CA ARG A 85 -39.78 22.41 -2.87
C ARG A 85 -39.89 21.73 -4.23
N THR A 86 -39.39 22.37 -5.27
CA THR A 86 -39.65 22.04 -6.68
C THR A 86 -38.94 20.76 -7.13
N ALA A 87 -39.46 20.10 -8.18
CA ALA A 87 -38.80 19.00 -8.88
C ALA A 87 -37.38 19.38 -9.36
N ARG A 88 -37.15 20.67 -9.62
CA ARG A 88 -35.84 21.24 -10.01
C ARG A 88 -34.79 21.06 -8.89
N THR A 89 -35.14 21.30 -7.62
CA THR A 89 -34.24 21.10 -6.48
C THR A 89 -33.83 19.63 -6.35
N LEU A 90 -34.78 18.69 -6.50
CA LEU A 90 -34.47 17.26 -6.51
C LEU A 90 -33.49 16.92 -7.64
N SER A 91 -33.77 17.38 -8.88
CA SER A 91 -32.93 17.03 -10.02
C SER A 91 -31.52 17.60 -9.89
N ILE A 92 -31.39 18.89 -9.51
CA ILE A 92 -30.07 19.52 -9.38
C ILE A 92 -29.25 18.83 -8.27
N SER A 93 -29.83 18.64 -7.08
CA SER A 93 -29.12 18.00 -5.98
C SER A 93 -28.77 16.53 -6.29
N ALA A 94 -29.64 15.82 -6.99
CA ALA A 94 -29.38 14.44 -7.42
C ALA A 94 -28.24 14.38 -8.46
N VAL A 95 -28.25 15.25 -9.48
CA VAL A 95 -27.16 15.33 -10.47
C VAL A 95 -25.84 15.65 -9.79
N LEU A 96 -25.82 16.59 -8.84
CA LEU A 96 -24.59 16.95 -8.15
C LEU A 96 -24.04 15.79 -7.32
N LEU A 97 -24.85 15.14 -6.48
CA LEU A 97 -24.37 14.10 -5.57
C LEU A 97 -24.08 12.79 -6.29
N GLN A 98 -24.88 12.40 -7.30
CA GLN A 98 -24.58 11.21 -8.10
C GLN A 98 -23.35 11.44 -9.01
N GLY A 99 -23.21 12.63 -9.60
CA GLY A 99 -22.03 12.99 -10.37
C GLY A 99 -20.75 12.95 -9.53
N LEU A 100 -20.79 13.49 -8.30
CA LEU A 100 -19.66 13.37 -7.36
C LEU A 100 -19.36 11.91 -7.00
N TRP A 101 -20.37 11.09 -6.78
CA TRP A 101 -20.19 9.65 -6.53
C TRP A 101 -19.57 8.93 -7.72
N LEU A 102 -20.02 9.20 -8.96
CA LEU A 102 -19.40 8.62 -10.15
C LEU A 102 -17.95 9.10 -10.36
N CYS A 103 -17.66 10.38 -10.10
CA CYS A 103 -16.27 10.88 -10.11
C CYS A 103 -15.40 10.15 -9.09
N LEU A 104 -15.90 9.95 -7.87
CA LEU A 104 -15.19 9.19 -6.84
C LEU A 104 -14.95 7.73 -7.27
N LEU A 105 -15.93 7.11 -7.91
CA LEU A 105 -15.82 5.75 -8.43
C LEU A 105 -14.81 5.65 -9.60
N LEU A 106 -14.71 6.67 -10.45
CA LEU A 106 -13.68 6.73 -11.51
C LEU A 106 -12.27 6.85 -10.93
N VAL A 107 -12.10 7.65 -9.87
CA VAL A 107 -10.83 7.74 -9.14
C VAL A 107 -10.50 6.39 -8.50
N ASP A 108 -11.47 5.78 -7.84
CA ASP A 108 -11.33 4.45 -7.23
C ASP A 108 -10.94 3.38 -8.25
N ALA A 109 -11.59 3.37 -9.42
CA ALA A 109 -11.28 2.44 -10.50
C ALA A 109 -9.83 2.62 -11.00
N LYS A 110 -9.35 3.87 -11.11
CA LYS A 110 -7.95 4.12 -11.51
C LYS A 110 -6.95 3.72 -10.43
N VAL A 111 -7.24 4.00 -9.17
CA VAL A 111 -6.43 3.54 -8.02
C VAL A 111 -6.36 2.01 -8.01
N PHE A 112 -7.50 1.34 -8.19
CA PHE A 112 -7.53 -0.13 -8.27
C PHE A 112 -6.73 -0.68 -9.45
N THR A 113 -6.78 -0.02 -10.60
CA THR A 113 -5.99 -0.42 -11.78
C THR A 113 -4.49 -0.39 -11.50
N LEU A 114 -4.02 0.63 -10.77
CA LEU A 114 -2.59 0.83 -10.46
C LEU A 114 -2.12 -0.01 -9.28
N TYR A 115 -2.90 -0.04 -8.18
CA TYR A 115 -2.46 -0.53 -6.87
C TYR A 115 -3.23 -1.76 -6.37
N ARG A 116 -4.24 -2.24 -7.11
CA ARG A 116 -5.06 -3.43 -6.76
C ARG A 116 -5.78 -3.34 -5.42
N PHE A 117 -6.00 -2.14 -4.90
CA PHE A 117 -6.89 -1.89 -3.76
C PHE A 117 -7.82 -0.72 -4.04
N HIS A 118 -8.99 -0.72 -3.41
CA HIS A 118 -9.96 0.37 -3.48
C HIS A 118 -9.59 1.51 -2.54
N LEU A 119 -10.09 2.72 -2.81
CA LEU A 119 -9.94 3.88 -1.94
C LEU A 119 -10.32 3.51 -0.50
N ASN A 120 -9.43 3.81 0.43
CA ASN A 120 -9.58 3.50 1.85
C ASN A 120 -9.12 4.68 2.73
N ALA A 121 -9.24 4.53 4.04
CA ALA A 121 -8.86 5.59 4.99
C ALA A 121 -7.39 6.05 4.84
N MET A 122 -6.49 5.16 4.42
CA MET A 122 -5.09 5.51 4.21
C MET A 122 -4.94 6.50 3.04
N VAL A 123 -5.59 6.22 1.89
CA VAL A 123 -5.57 7.15 0.73
C VAL A 123 -6.19 8.49 1.11
N VAL A 124 -7.29 8.46 1.87
CA VAL A 124 -7.93 9.68 2.40
C VAL A 124 -6.95 10.46 3.29
N ASN A 125 -6.25 9.80 4.19
CA ASN A 125 -5.25 10.42 5.07
C ASN A 125 -4.07 10.99 4.27
N MET A 126 -3.61 10.32 3.21
CA MET A 126 -2.56 10.85 2.31
C MET A 126 -3.01 12.14 1.61
N VAL A 127 -4.26 12.15 1.12
CA VAL A 127 -4.84 13.35 0.44
C VAL A 127 -4.94 14.53 1.39
N PHE A 128 -5.50 14.33 2.59
CA PHE A 128 -5.72 15.41 3.56
C PHE A 128 -4.50 15.71 4.43
N GLY A 129 -3.55 14.79 4.54
CA GLY A 129 -2.28 14.96 5.25
C GLY A 129 -1.21 15.73 4.47
N GLY A 130 -1.49 16.13 3.21
CA GLY A 130 -0.57 16.91 2.38
C GLY A 130 0.49 16.08 1.64
N ALA A 131 0.63 14.79 1.93
CA ALA A 131 1.61 13.91 1.28
C ALA A 131 1.33 13.73 -0.23
N LEU A 132 0.07 13.89 -0.67
CA LEU A 132 -0.30 13.72 -2.08
C LEU A 132 0.30 14.80 -2.99
N GLN A 133 0.51 16.03 -2.49
CA GLN A 133 1.02 17.14 -3.30
C GLN A 133 2.47 16.91 -3.75
N ASP A 134 3.24 16.19 -2.95
CA ASP A 134 4.63 15.84 -3.27
C ASP A 134 4.73 14.60 -4.17
N GLN A 135 3.73 13.71 -4.11
CA GLN A 135 3.74 12.42 -4.81
C GLN A 135 3.02 12.45 -6.16
N VAL A 136 2.09 13.37 -6.38
CA VAL A 136 1.28 13.45 -7.60
C VAL A 136 1.39 14.84 -8.22
N ALA A 137 2.51 15.11 -8.86
CA ALA A 137 2.65 16.30 -9.71
C ALA A 137 1.91 16.04 -11.03
N LEU A 138 0.65 16.49 -11.12
CA LEU A 138 -0.11 16.40 -12.36
C LEU A 138 0.25 17.57 -13.30
N SER A 139 0.57 17.24 -14.56
CA SER A 139 0.79 18.25 -15.59
C SER A 139 -0.48 19.07 -15.84
N TRP A 140 -0.35 20.29 -16.39
CA TRP A 140 -1.52 21.10 -16.75
C TRP A 140 -2.42 20.39 -17.77
N LYS A 141 -1.85 19.55 -18.65
CA LYS A 141 -2.59 18.72 -19.61
C LYS A 141 -3.44 17.67 -18.90
N THR A 142 -2.90 17.04 -17.88
CA THR A 142 -3.60 16.07 -17.05
C THR A 142 -4.74 16.73 -16.29
N TRP A 143 -4.52 17.93 -15.71
CA TRP A 143 -5.59 18.70 -15.08
C TRP A 143 -6.71 19.07 -16.05
N LEU A 144 -6.38 19.43 -17.30
CA LEU A 144 -7.36 19.67 -18.34
C LEU A 144 -8.17 18.41 -18.67
N GLN A 145 -7.52 17.25 -18.80
CA GLN A 145 -8.19 15.97 -19.04
C GLN A 145 -9.14 15.62 -17.89
N VAL A 146 -8.71 15.78 -16.64
CA VAL A 146 -9.57 15.58 -15.47
C VAL A 146 -10.77 16.52 -15.49
N ALA A 147 -10.55 17.81 -15.76
CA ALA A 147 -11.64 18.79 -15.86
C ALA A 147 -12.66 18.44 -16.95
N LEU A 148 -12.18 18.02 -18.13
CA LEU A 148 -13.03 17.56 -19.22
C LEU A 148 -13.81 16.30 -18.86
N LEU A 149 -13.18 15.33 -18.18
CA LEU A 149 -13.83 14.11 -17.71
C LEU A 149 -14.93 14.43 -16.69
N VAL A 150 -14.64 15.28 -15.71
CA VAL A 150 -15.62 15.73 -14.72
C VAL A 150 -16.79 16.44 -15.41
N ALA A 151 -16.52 17.35 -16.36
CA ALA A 151 -17.56 18.02 -17.14
C ALA A 151 -18.41 17.04 -17.92
N ALA A 152 -17.80 16.00 -18.53
CA ALA A 152 -18.50 14.96 -19.25
C ALA A 152 -19.41 14.12 -18.33
N VAL A 153 -18.95 13.77 -17.12
CA VAL A 153 -19.75 13.08 -16.11
C VAL A 153 -20.99 13.91 -15.75
N PHE A 154 -20.83 15.20 -15.42
CA PHE A 154 -21.97 16.06 -15.08
C PHE A 154 -22.91 16.31 -16.27
N ALA A 155 -22.39 16.38 -17.50
CA ALA A 155 -23.21 16.46 -18.70
C ALA A 155 -24.02 15.17 -18.89
N ALA A 156 -23.41 13.99 -18.73
CA ALA A 156 -24.10 12.70 -18.79
C ALA A 156 -25.19 12.59 -17.72
N GLU A 157 -24.88 13.03 -16.49
CA GLU A 157 -25.84 13.08 -15.38
C GLU A 157 -27.04 14.00 -15.69
N GLY A 158 -26.78 15.17 -16.26
CA GLY A 158 -27.82 16.10 -16.70
C GLY A 158 -28.71 15.49 -17.78
N LEU A 159 -28.12 14.82 -18.77
CA LEU A 159 -28.83 14.09 -19.82
C LEU A 159 -29.65 12.93 -19.25
N LEU A 160 -29.08 12.14 -18.35
CA LEU A 160 -29.79 11.04 -17.67
C LEU A 160 -30.97 11.57 -16.86
N ALA A 161 -30.79 12.65 -16.11
CA ALA A 161 -31.85 13.30 -15.34
C ALA A 161 -33.00 13.79 -16.25
N TRP A 162 -32.64 14.41 -17.35
CA TRP A 162 -33.60 14.85 -18.37
C TRP A 162 -34.34 13.66 -19.01
N ALA A 163 -33.61 12.61 -19.41
CA ALA A 163 -34.19 11.40 -19.99
C ALA A 163 -35.18 10.71 -19.02
N CYS A 164 -34.80 10.61 -17.73
CA CYS A 164 -35.66 10.05 -16.69
C CYS A 164 -36.99 10.82 -16.56
N TRP A 165 -36.98 12.16 -16.65
CA TRP A 165 -38.23 12.95 -16.67
C TRP A 165 -39.07 12.72 -17.93
N LYS A 166 -38.43 12.51 -19.09
CA LYS A 166 -39.10 12.25 -20.36
C LYS A 166 -39.71 10.84 -20.44
N LEU A 167 -39.02 9.85 -19.94
CA LEU A 167 -39.45 8.44 -19.92
C LEU A 167 -40.53 8.17 -18.89
N LEU A 168 -40.62 9.02 -17.86
CA LEU A 168 -41.55 8.80 -16.75
C LEU A 168 -42.98 9.18 -17.19
N PRO A 169 -43.96 8.24 -17.07
CA PRO A 169 -45.37 8.55 -17.37
C PRO A 169 -45.90 9.57 -16.36
N ALA A 170 -46.95 10.32 -16.79
CA ALA A 170 -47.57 11.35 -15.95
C ALA A 170 -48.02 10.81 -14.59
N VAL A 171 -48.53 9.58 -14.57
CA VAL A 171 -48.90 8.85 -13.33
C VAL A 171 -48.19 7.49 -13.30
N PRO A 172 -47.06 7.37 -12.61
CA PRO A 172 -46.35 6.09 -12.46
C PRO A 172 -47.20 5.08 -11.70
N ARG A 173 -47.20 3.84 -12.18
CA ARG A 173 -47.90 2.76 -11.44
C ARG A 173 -47.15 2.42 -10.17
N ARG A 174 -47.68 2.85 -9.01
CA ARG A 174 -47.12 2.64 -7.68
C ARG A 174 -46.67 1.20 -7.45
N ARG A 175 -47.51 0.22 -7.81
CA ARG A 175 -47.19 -1.20 -7.67
C ARG A 175 -45.89 -1.59 -8.38
N ARG A 176 -45.61 -1.08 -9.59
CA ARG A 176 -44.39 -1.38 -10.34
C ARG A 176 -43.14 -0.83 -9.66
N VAL A 177 -43.20 0.41 -9.15
CA VAL A 177 -42.07 1.02 -8.45
C VAL A 177 -41.77 0.26 -7.16
N LEU A 178 -42.79 -0.10 -6.37
CA LEU A 178 -42.64 -0.91 -5.14
C LEU A 178 -42.11 -2.32 -5.45
N GLN A 179 -42.61 -2.95 -6.53
CA GLN A 179 -42.11 -4.25 -6.98
C GLN A 179 -40.65 -4.19 -7.40
N ALA A 180 -40.23 -3.15 -8.10
CA ALA A 180 -38.83 -2.94 -8.49
C ALA A 180 -37.94 -2.80 -7.24
N TRP A 181 -38.33 -1.98 -6.25
CA TRP A 181 -37.57 -1.84 -5.00
C TRP A 181 -37.56 -3.12 -4.14
N ALA A 182 -38.68 -3.86 -4.13
CA ALA A 182 -38.75 -5.17 -3.46
C ALA A 182 -37.79 -6.17 -4.13
N ALA A 183 -37.72 -6.19 -5.47
CA ALA A 183 -36.79 -7.02 -6.21
C ALA A 183 -35.33 -6.64 -5.92
N VAL A 184 -35.01 -5.33 -5.89
CA VAL A 184 -33.67 -4.83 -5.51
C VAL A 184 -33.33 -5.26 -4.08
N ALA A 185 -34.24 -5.06 -3.13
CA ALA A 185 -34.02 -5.45 -1.73
C ALA A 185 -33.81 -6.97 -1.58
N LEU A 186 -34.56 -7.79 -2.31
CA LEU A 186 -34.38 -9.25 -2.36
C LEU A 186 -33.04 -9.64 -3.01
N LEU A 187 -32.64 -8.97 -4.08
CA LEU A 187 -31.35 -9.19 -4.72
C LEU A 187 -30.18 -8.85 -3.76
N MET A 188 -30.26 -7.71 -3.08
CA MET A 188 -29.28 -7.30 -2.08
C MET A 188 -29.22 -8.28 -0.90
N ALA A 189 -30.38 -8.64 -0.34
CA ALA A 189 -30.45 -9.60 0.76
C ALA A 189 -29.92 -10.98 0.33
N GLY A 190 -30.31 -11.44 -0.85
CA GLY A 190 -29.82 -12.69 -1.44
C GLY A 190 -28.30 -12.68 -1.65
N GLY A 191 -27.76 -11.57 -2.17
CA GLY A 191 -26.31 -11.36 -2.30
C GLY A 191 -25.59 -11.43 -0.97
N GLN A 192 -26.10 -10.79 0.09
CA GLN A 192 -25.49 -10.82 1.42
C GLN A 192 -25.61 -12.20 2.10
N VAL A 193 -26.74 -12.90 1.91
CA VAL A 193 -26.88 -14.28 2.41
C VAL A 193 -25.94 -15.22 1.68
N ALA A 194 -25.82 -15.11 0.36
CA ALA A 194 -24.85 -15.87 -0.43
C ALA A 194 -23.43 -15.56 0.06
N THR A 195 -23.08 -14.28 0.26
CA THR A 195 -21.79 -13.84 0.82
C THR A 195 -21.51 -14.54 2.16
N ALA A 196 -22.45 -14.48 3.12
CA ALA A 196 -22.29 -15.10 4.45
C ALA A 196 -22.18 -16.64 4.38
N TYR A 197 -22.88 -17.27 3.44
CA TYR A 197 -22.82 -18.73 3.22
C TYR A 197 -21.46 -19.15 2.64
N TYR A 198 -21.02 -18.50 1.57
CA TYR A 198 -19.74 -18.83 0.93
C TYR A 198 -18.55 -18.49 1.82
N ASP A 199 -18.62 -17.40 2.61
CA ASP A 199 -17.61 -17.09 3.63
C ASP A 199 -17.54 -18.18 4.71
N ALA A 200 -18.67 -18.64 5.21
CA ALA A 200 -18.71 -19.70 6.23
C ALA A 200 -18.20 -21.02 5.69
N ARG A 201 -18.44 -21.33 4.41
CA ARG A 201 -17.94 -22.52 3.72
C ARG A 201 -16.46 -22.41 3.37
N GLY A 202 -15.91 -21.20 3.27
CA GLY A 202 -14.54 -20.95 2.84
C GLY A 202 -14.36 -21.16 1.33
N ASP A 203 -15.39 -20.83 0.55
CA ASP A 203 -15.37 -20.97 -0.91
C ASP A 203 -14.56 -19.83 -1.54
N ARG A 204 -13.34 -20.17 -1.97
CA ARG A 204 -12.35 -19.21 -2.46
C ARG A 204 -12.77 -18.52 -3.75
N ASP A 205 -13.46 -19.24 -4.64
CA ASP A 205 -13.86 -18.74 -5.96
C ASP A 205 -14.83 -17.55 -5.83
N VAL A 206 -15.73 -17.63 -4.85
CA VAL A 206 -16.69 -16.55 -4.57
C VAL A 206 -16.09 -15.45 -3.71
N ILE A 207 -15.32 -15.81 -2.66
CA ILE A 207 -14.74 -14.81 -1.74
C ILE A 207 -13.73 -13.92 -2.44
N ALA A 208 -12.94 -14.45 -3.37
CA ALA A 208 -11.98 -13.66 -4.17
C ALA A 208 -12.64 -12.51 -4.95
N GLN A 209 -13.94 -12.64 -5.28
CA GLN A 209 -14.68 -11.60 -6.01
C GLN A 209 -14.94 -10.33 -5.19
N TRP A 210 -14.87 -10.40 -3.86
CA TRP A 210 -15.07 -9.21 -3.01
C TRP A 210 -13.98 -8.16 -3.23
N ASN A 211 -12.81 -8.57 -3.72
CA ASN A 211 -11.74 -7.65 -4.07
C ASN A 211 -12.08 -6.73 -5.25
N TYR A 212 -13.06 -7.11 -6.09
CA TYR A 212 -13.52 -6.32 -7.24
C TYR A 212 -14.75 -5.44 -6.94
N LEU A 213 -15.29 -5.53 -5.72
CA LEU A 213 -16.44 -4.71 -5.30
C LEU A 213 -15.93 -3.45 -4.57
N PRO A 214 -16.11 -2.24 -5.15
CA PRO A 214 -15.67 -1.00 -4.50
C PRO A 214 -16.24 -0.87 -3.08
N TRP A 215 -15.38 -0.62 -2.09
CA TRP A 215 -15.76 -0.44 -0.67
C TRP A 215 -16.58 -1.60 -0.08
N ALA A 216 -16.34 -2.82 -0.55
CA ALA A 216 -17.07 -3.99 -0.09
C ALA A 216 -16.94 -4.18 1.44
N GLN A 217 -18.09 -4.33 2.09
CA GLN A 217 -18.24 -4.71 3.50
C GLN A 217 -19.07 -5.99 3.56
N PRO A 218 -18.43 -7.16 3.34
CA PRO A 218 -19.17 -8.43 3.32
C PRO A 218 -19.71 -8.75 4.72
N ILE A 219 -20.96 -9.16 4.78
CA ILE A 219 -21.53 -9.67 6.03
C ILE A 219 -20.99 -11.07 6.28
N THR A 220 -20.29 -11.24 7.40
CA THR A 220 -19.79 -12.54 7.84
C THR A 220 -20.67 -13.09 8.94
N ALA A 221 -21.01 -14.37 8.88
CA ALA A 221 -21.90 -15.03 9.85
C ALA A 221 -21.41 -16.46 10.19
N LYS A 222 -20.07 -16.66 10.27
CA LYS A 222 -19.44 -17.98 10.45
C LYS A 222 -20.00 -18.77 11.64
N SER A 223 -20.21 -18.10 12.78
CA SER A 223 -20.74 -18.76 13.99
C SER A 223 -22.20 -19.20 13.82
N PHE A 224 -23.03 -18.38 13.15
CA PHE A 224 -24.42 -18.71 12.86
C PHE A 224 -24.52 -19.83 11.83
N MET A 225 -23.75 -19.77 10.76
CA MET A 225 -23.73 -20.77 9.69
C MET A 225 -23.24 -22.15 10.20
N ARG A 226 -22.27 -22.17 11.12
CA ARG A 226 -21.85 -23.43 11.79
C ARG A 226 -22.98 -24.06 12.59
N ARG A 227 -23.84 -23.28 13.26
CA ARG A 227 -25.04 -23.80 13.96
C ARG A 227 -26.05 -24.41 12.99
N LEU A 228 -26.08 -23.95 11.74
CA LEU A 228 -26.91 -24.51 10.66
C LEU A 228 -26.25 -25.69 9.94
N GLY A 229 -25.06 -26.18 10.41
CA GLY A 229 -24.40 -27.35 9.86
C GLY A 229 -23.47 -27.05 8.67
N VAL A 230 -23.18 -25.77 8.37
CA VAL A 230 -22.21 -25.41 7.32
C VAL A 230 -20.80 -25.66 7.84
N VAL A 231 -20.12 -26.64 7.24
CA VAL A 231 -18.72 -26.98 7.57
C VAL A 231 -17.78 -26.17 6.68
N SER A 232 -16.83 -25.49 7.30
CA SER A 232 -15.79 -24.76 6.58
C SER A 232 -14.80 -25.73 5.93
N GLN A 233 -14.47 -25.49 4.66
CA GLN A 233 -13.41 -26.18 3.92
C GLN A 233 -12.07 -25.44 4.03
N GLN A 234 -12.06 -24.31 4.75
CA GLN A 234 -10.90 -23.43 4.84
C GLN A 234 -9.84 -24.04 5.77
N GLN A 235 -8.62 -24.17 5.28
CA GLN A 235 -7.44 -24.35 6.12
C GLN A 235 -7.26 -23.09 6.97
N ALA A 236 -6.72 -23.24 8.19
CA ALA A 236 -6.47 -22.12 9.08
C ALA A 236 -5.64 -21.07 8.36
N GLY A 237 -6.19 -19.87 8.22
CA GLY A 237 -5.47 -18.70 7.70
C GLY A 237 -4.35 -18.28 8.64
N LEU A 238 -3.42 -17.44 8.15
CA LEU A 238 -2.41 -16.83 9.01
C LEU A 238 -3.09 -15.98 10.09
N PRO A 239 -2.51 -15.91 11.31
CA PRO A 239 -3.06 -15.09 12.38
C PRO A 239 -3.14 -13.64 11.95
N ASP A 240 -4.23 -12.97 12.29
CA ASP A 240 -4.34 -11.52 12.19
C ASP A 240 -3.83 -10.91 13.48
N PRO A 241 -2.68 -10.24 13.44
CA PRO A 241 -1.99 -9.69 14.62
C PRO A 241 -2.52 -8.37 15.12
N ARG A 242 -3.43 -7.75 14.39
CA ARG A 242 -3.89 -6.41 14.72
C ARG A 242 -4.46 -6.34 16.13
N HIS A 243 -3.98 -5.38 16.92
CA HIS A 243 -4.44 -5.04 18.27
C HIS A 243 -4.16 -6.09 19.38
N ALA A 244 -3.20 -6.98 19.19
CA ALA A 244 -2.73 -7.84 20.29
C ALA A 244 -1.79 -7.07 21.21
N GLN A 245 -1.92 -7.25 22.53
CA GLN A 245 -0.89 -6.77 23.48
C GLN A 245 0.45 -7.46 23.19
N LEU A 246 1.52 -6.69 23.20
CA LEU A 246 2.86 -7.17 22.89
C LEU A 246 3.67 -7.46 24.15
N GLN A 247 4.33 -8.60 24.11
CA GLN A 247 5.46 -8.90 24.99
C GLN A 247 6.74 -8.74 24.16
N TYR A 248 7.23 -7.50 24.04
CA TYR A 248 8.39 -7.17 23.20
C TYR A 248 9.29 -6.14 23.88
N PRO A 249 10.60 -6.41 24.06
CA PRO A 249 11.24 -7.71 23.85
C PRO A 249 10.76 -8.76 24.87
N LEU A 250 11.03 -10.07 24.63
CA LEU A 250 10.64 -11.15 25.56
C LEU A 250 11.38 -11.05 26.90
N HIS A 251 12.64 -10.61 26.86
CA HIS A 251 13.49 -10.40 28.02
C HIS A 251 14.22 -9.06 27.90
N PRO A 252 14.58 -8.41 29.03
CA PRO A 252 15.40 -7.21 29.02
C PRO A 252 16.72 -7.46 28.28
N LEU A 253 17.08 -6.54 27.38
CA LEU A 253 18.28 -6.69 26.58
C LEU A 253 19.54 -6.37 27.37
N ARG A 254 20.57 -7.16 27.16
CA ARG A 254 21.92 -6.98 27.73
C ARG A 254 22.89 -6.79 26.58
N CYS A 255 23.25 -5.52 26.36
CA CYS A 255 24.08 -5.11 25.25
C CYS A 255 25.22 -4.22 25.75
N GLN A 256 26.45 -4.67 25.56
CA GLN A 256 27.64 -3.91 25.91
C GLN A 256 28.72 -4.19 24.86
N ASN A 257 29.26 -3.14 24.24
CA ASN A 257 30.44 -3.26 23.40
C ASN A 257 31.43 -2.14 23.74
N PRO A 258 32.65 -2.47 24.24
CA PRO A 258 33.69 -1.48 24.45
C PRO A 258 34.14 -0.78 23.16
N HIS A 259 34.18 -1.52 22.05
CA HIS A 259 34.42 -0.99 20.72
C HIS A 259 33.07 -0.65 20.09
N ARG A 260 32.78 0.63 19.97
CA ARG A 260 31.52 1.17 19.46
C ARG A 260 31.74 1.74 18.07
N PRO A 261 31.67 0.91 17.00
CA PRO A 261 31.88 1.40 15.62
C PRO A 261 30.81 2.39 15.24
N ASN A 262 31.13 3.34 14.40
CA ASN A 262 30.12 4.18 13.78
C ASN A 262 29.25 3.36 12.82
N VAL A 263 28.01 3.79 12.62
CA VAL A 263 27.07 3.11 11.73
C VAL A 263 26.42 4.11 10.82
N LEU A 264 26.51 3.88 9.51
CA LEU A 264 25.80 4.64 8.48
C LEU A 264 24.82 3.73 7.75
N MET A 265 23.55 4.04 7.85
CA MET A 265 22.47 3.34 7.18
C MET A 265 21.85 4.26 6.12
N VAL A 266 22.09 3.98 4.86
CA VAL A 266 21.54 4.71 3.71
C VAL A 266 20.44 3.87 3.09
N VAL A 267 19.21 4.37 3.12
CA VAL A 267 18.04 3.71 2.53
C VAL A 267 17.49 4.60 1.42
N LEU A 268 17.24 4.01 0.27
CA LEU A 268 16.61 4.70 -0.85
C LEU A 268 15.17 4.19 -1.00
N GLU A 269 14.26 5.10 -1.20
CA GLU A 269 12.87 4.80 -1.53
C GLU A 269 12.80 4.05 -2.86
N SER A 270 12.05 2.94 -2.92
CA SER A 270 11.74 2.21 -4.16
C SER A 270 12.95 1.71 -4.96
N LEU A 271 14.04 1.26 -4.32
CA LEU A 271 15.29 0.88 -4.98
C LEU A 271 15.27 -0.58 -5.46
N ARG A 272 15.32 -0.80 -6.77
CA ARG A 272 15.36 -2.13 -7.40
C ARG A 272 16.74 -2.78 -7.31
N GLN A 273 16.75 -4.11 -7.14
CA GLN A 273 18.01 -4.88 -7.16
C GLN A 273 18.77 -4.76 -8.48
N ASP A 274 18.08 -4.71 -9.63
CA ASP A 274 18.69 -4.72 -10.96
C ASP A 274 19.36 -3.40 -11.36
N VAL A 275 19.22 -2.33 -10.56
CA VAL A 275 19.92 -1.06 -10.78
C VAL A 275 21.31 -1.01 -10.13
N LEU A 276 21.67 -1.99 -9.28
CA LEU A 276 23.01 -2.07 -8.69
C LEU A 276 24.03 -2.50 -9.75
N THR A 277 24.38 -1.59 -10.61
CA THR A 277 25.35 -1.76 -11.68
C THR A 277 26.34 -0.58 -11.71
N PRO A 278 27.59 -0.76 -12.20
CA PRO A 278 28.54 0.35 -12.30
C PRO A 278 28.05 1.52 -13.16
N GLN A 279 27.11 1.28 -14.06
CA GLN A 279 26.54 2.32 -14.94
C GLN A 279 25.50 3.18 -14.24
N LEU A 280 24.67 2.57 -13.37
CA LEU A 280 23.55 3.25 -12.72
C LEU A 280 23.89 3.69 -11.29
N MET A 281 24.69 2.90 -10.57
CA MET A 281 25.14 3.19 -9.21
C MET A 281 26.65 3.03 -9.08
N PRO A 282 27.47 3.88 -9.73
CA PRO A 282 28.93 3.74 -9.74
C PRO A 282 29.55 3.78 -8.33
N ASN A 283 29.06 4.64 -7.44
CA ASN A 283 29.61 4.81 -6.10
C ASN A 283 29.27 3.63 -5.18
N THR A 284 28.02 3.19 -5.18
CA THR A 284 27.58 2.01 -4.43
C THR A 284 28.22 0.73 -5.01
N SER A 285 28.40 0.65 -6.33
CA SER A 285 29.10 -0.48 -6.97
C SER A 285 30.59 -0.52 -6.60
N ALA A 286 31.22 0.63 -6.40
CA ALA A 286 32.59 0.69 -5.90
C ALA A 286 32.65 0.23 -4.43
N LEU A 287 31.73 0.69 -3.57
CA LEU A 287 31.61 0.21 -2.18
C LEU A 287 31.42 -1.31 -2.13
N ALA A 288 30.62 -1.87 -3.05
CA ALA A 288 30.31 -3.30 -3.14
C ALA A 288 31.55 -4.19 -3.37
N GLN A 289 32.66 -3.64 -3.86
CA GLN A 289 33.93 -4.35 -4.02
C GLN A 289 34.54 -4.74 -2.66
N ASP A 290 34.36 -3.86 -1.65
CA ASP A 290 34.87 -4.00 -0.30
C ASP A 290 33.77 -4.34 0.72
N ALA A 291 32.61 -4.78 0.22
CA ALA A 291 31.43 -5.08 1.02
C ALA A 291 30.92 -6.50 0.81
N ARG A 292 30.06 -6.97 1.70
CA ARG A 292 29.27 -8.16 1.51
C ARG A 292 27.96 -7.78 0.81
N VAL A 293 27.69 -8.36 -0.37
CA VAL A 293 26.51 -8.10 -1.19
C VAL A 293 25.60 -9.32 -1.13
N PHE A 294 24.33 -9.12 -0.71
CA PHE A 294 23.35 -10.19 -0.62
C PHE A 294 22.50 -10.22 -1.90
N ASP A 295 22.68 -11.28 -2.71
CA ASP A 295 22.05 -11.38 -4.04
C ASP A 295 20.54 -11.67 -3.99
N GLN A 296 20.08 -12.30 -2.92
CA GLN A 296 18.69 -12.70 -2.69
C GLN A 296 18.13 -12.01 -1.46
N HIS A 297 18.24 -10.66 -1.41
CA HIS A 297 17.71 -9.88 -0.31
C HIS A 297 16.34 -9.29 -0.65
N PHE A 298 15.39 -9.44 0.27
CA PHE A 298 14.00 -9.03 0.09
C PHE A 298 13.54 -8.10 1.21
N SER A 299 12.80 -7.07 0.81
CA SER A 299 12.03 -6.25 1.74
C SER A 299 10.97 -7.08 2.48
N THR A 300 10.61 -6.65 3.68
CA THR A 300 9.50 -7.20 4.47
C THR A 300 8.12 -6.77 3.98
N GLY A 301 8.07 -5.96 2.92
CA GLY A 301 6.85 -5.59 2.24
C GLY A 301 7.09 -4.70 1.04
N ASN A 302 6.06 -4.51 0.25
CA ASN A 302 6.08 -3.71 -0.98
C ASN A 302 5.55 -2.28 -0.75
N ALA A 303 5.74 -1.75 0.45
CA ALA A 303 5.41 -0.39 0.84
C ALA A 303 6.41 0.10 1.88
N THR A 304 6.75 1.38 1.86
CA THR A 304 7.67 2.07 2.77
C THR A 304 7.40 1.72 4.24
N ARG A 305 6.10 1.70 4.63
CA ARG A 305 5.66 1.30 5.97
C ARG A 305 6.28 -0.02 6.42
N TYR A 306 6.21 -1.04 5.58
CA TYR A 306 6.62 -2.39 5.95
C TYR A 306 8.10 -2.64 5.68
N GLY A 307 8.68 -2.03 4.64
CA GLY A 307 10.09 -2.10 4.35
C GLY A 307 10.94 -1.49 5.46
N LEU A 308 10.71 -0.23 5.80
CA LEU A 308 11.40 0.44 6.90
C LEU A 308 11.10 -0.22 8.26
N PHE A 309 9.87 -0.73 8.47
CA PHE A 309 9.55 -1.45 9.69
C PHE A 309 10.47 -2.66 9.90
N GLY A 310 10.65 -3.48 8.88
CA GLY A 310 11.56 -4.61 8.94
C GLY A 310 13.01 -4.20 9.23
N LEU A 311 13.49 -3.17 8.53
CA LEU A 311 14.85 -2.62 8.71
C LEU A 311 15.09 -2.04 10.10
N LEU A 312 14.07 -1.46 10.74
CA LEU A 312 14.24 -0.73 12.01
C LEU A 312 13.88 -1.58 13.24
N TYR A 313 13.01 -2.60 13.09
CA TYR A 313 12.63 -3.46 14.21
C TYR A 313 13.21 -4.87 14.14
N GLY A 314 13.57 -5.37 12.95
CA GLY A 314 13.90 -6.78 12.74
C GLY A 314 12.68 -7.69 12.88
N LEU A 315 11.49 -7.21 12.48
CA LEU A 315 10.20 -7.88 12.62
C LEU A 315 9.38 -7.79 11.32
N PRO A 316 8.48 -8.74 11.03
CA PRO A 316 7.55 -8.63 9.91
C PRO A 316 6.53 -7.52 10.14
N GLY A 317 6.09 -6.89 9.05
CA GLY A 317 5.19 -5.74 9.06
C GLY A 317 3.85 -5.97 9.77
N GLY A 318 3.47 -7.23 9.99
CA GLY A 318 2.26 -7.60 10.73
C GLY A 318 2.21 -7.09 12.18
N TYR A 319 3.33 -6.70 12.76
CA TYR A 319 3.39 -6.08 14.10
C TYR A 319 3.14 -4.57 14.10
N TRP A 320 3.15 -3.92 12.94
CA TRP A 320 2.96 -2.46 12.83
C TRP A 320 1.76 -1.92 13.63
N PRO A 321 0.53 -2.49 13.50
CA PRO A 321 -0.63 -1.93 14.21
C PRO A 321 -0.46 -1.95 15.72
N SER A 322 0.07 -3.05 16.27
CA SER A 322 0.28 -3.17 17.73
C SER A 322 1.39 -2.24 18.23
N MET A 323 2.49 -2.08 17.45
CA MET A 323 3.55 -1.11 17.78
C MET A 323 3.04 0.33 17.76
N LEU A 324 2.16 0.66 16.80
CA LEU A 324 1.53 1.99 16.71
C LEU A 324 0.54 2.22 17.86
N ASP A 325 -0.31 1.25 18.19
CA ASP A 325 -1.27 1.36 19.29
C ASP A 325 -0.58 1.57 20.64
N GLU A 326 0.53 0.86 20.88
CA GLU A 326 1.34 0.98 22.09
C GLU A 326 2.36 2.12 22.04
N GLN A 327 2.55 2.79 20.89
CA GLN A 327 3.61 3.77 20.62
C GLN A 327 4.99 3.27 21.05
N ARG A 328 5.29 2.03 20.72
CA ARG A 328 6.49 1.34 21.15
C ARG A 328 7.61 1.51 20.13
N GLY A 329 8.69 2.19 20.52
CA GLY A 329 9.87 2.44 19.70
C GLY A 329 10.71 1.18 19.41
N SER A 330 11.64 1.31 18.47
CA SER A 330 12.58 0.24 18.14
C SER A 330 13.60 0.01 19.24
N GLN A 331 13.86 -1.27 19.58
CA GLN A 331 14.90 -1.66 20.51
C GLN A 331 16.30 -1.24 20.04
N LEU A 332 16.51 -1.11 18.75
CA LEU A 332 17.76 -0.63 18.18
C LEU A 332 18.12 0.77 18.71
N PHE A 333 17.17 1.73 18.64
CA PHE A 333 17.44 3.10 19.10
C PHE A 333 17.57 3.20 20.62
N GLN A 334 16.84 2.38 21.37
CA GLN A 334 17.00 2.32 22.83
C GLN A 334 18.40 1.85 23.21
N VAL A 335 18.92 0.79 22.57
CA VAL A 335 20.26 0.26 22.85
C VAL A 335 21.35 1.24 22.40
N LEU A 336 21.21 1.86 21.23
CA LEU A 336 22.14 2.90 20.76
C LEU A 336 22.22 4.07 21.76
N GLY A 337 21.07 4.57 22.22
CA GLY A 337 21.01 5.64 23.21
C GLY A 337 21.65 5.25 24.55
N GLN A 338 21.38 4.02 25.05
CA GLN A 338 21.99 3.49 26.28
C GLN A 338 23.53 3.38 26.18
N GLN A 339 24.06 3.12 24.98
CA GLN A 339 25.49 3.06 24.73
C GLN A 339 26.13 4.42 24.37
N GLY A 340 25.36 5.51 24.41
CA GLY A 340 25.85 6.87 24.24
C GLY A 340 26.17 7.24 22.79
N TYR A 341 25.51 6.62 21.83
CA TYR A 341 25.59 7.04 20.43
C TYR A 341 24.87 8.37 20.20
N ASP A 342 25.45 9.23 19.38
CA ASP A 342 24.73 10.33 18.75
C ASP A 342 23.86 9.77 17.64
N LEU A 343 22.58 10.09 17.65
CA LEU A 343 21.63 9.62 16.63
C LEU A 343 21.36 10.74 15.62
N HIS A 344 21.73 10.55 14.38
CA HIS A 344 21.51 11.46 13.27
C HIS A 344 20.50 10.85 12.32
N LEU A 345 19.20 11.18 12.51
CA LEU A 345 18.07 10.53 11.85
C LEU A 345 17.43 11.48 10.85
N TYR A 346 17.62 11.23 9.56
CA TYR A 346 17.20 12.11 8.47
C TYR A 346 16.25 11.42 7.49
N GLY A 347 15.08 12.03 7.24
CA GLY A 347 14.16 11.65 6.18
C GLY A 347 13.99 12.75 5.15
N SER A 348 14.11 12.44 3.86
CA SER A 348 13.80 13.38 2.78
C SER A 348 12.30 13.65 2.72
N ALA A 349 11.48 12.58 2.75
CA ALA A 349 10.04 12.67 2.90
C ALA A 349 9.63 12.72 4.39
N PRO A 350 8.41 13.23 4.69
CA PRO A 350 7.89 13.24 6.05
C PRO A 350 7.72 11.83 6.63
N LEU A 351 8.39 11.53 7.75
CA LEU A 351 8.31 10.24 8.45
C LEU A 351 7.18 10.17 9.50
N TYR A 352 6.22 11.09 9.46
CA TYR A 352 4.97 11.03 10.22
C TYR A 352 3.80 10.44 9.41
N SER A 353 3.99 10.24 8.08
CA SER A 353 3.02 9.57 7.20
C SER A 353 3.79 8.68 6.21
N PRO A 354 3.84 7.36 6.50
CA PRO A 354 3.29 6.61 7.64
C PRO A 354 3.95 6.95 8.98
N GLU A 355 3.27 6.67 10.08
CA GLU A 355 3.49 7.12 11.46
C GLU A 355 4.78 6.57 12.10
N PHE A 356 5.95 6.78 11.48
CA PHE A 356 7.26 6.34 12.00
C PHE A 356 7.68 7.10 13.25
N ASP A 357 7.28 8.36 13.38
CA ASP A 357 7.47 9.19 14.56
C ASP A 357 6.74 8.66 15.79
N ARG A 358 5.73 7.79 15.61
CA ARG A 358 4.94 7.15 16.66
C ARG A 358 5.19 5.64 16.76
N THR A 359 6.05 5.11 15.90
CA THR A 359 6.49 3.72 15.90
C THR A 359 8.00 3.66 16.06
N ALA A 360 8.78 3.36 15.04
CA ALA A 360 10.21 3.11 15.12
C ALA A 360 10.99 4.22 15.87
N PHE A 361 10.65 5.47 15.65
CA PHE A 361 11.31 6.64 16.26
C PHE A 361 10.55 7.22 17.47
N ALA A 362 9.58 6.50 18.03
CA ALA A 362 8.76 7.03 19.13
C ALA A 362 9.59 7.52 20.32
N ASP A 363 10.67 6.80 20.67
CA ASP A 363 11.55 7.12 21.81
C ASP A 363 12.62 8.17 21.48
N VAL A 364 12.82 8.49 20.19
CA VAL A 364 13.89 9.39 19.69
C VAL A 364 13.34 10.44 18.73
N ARG A 365 12.06 10.76 18.86
CA ARG A 365 11.33 11.66 17.96
C ARG A 365 12.01 13.02 17.80
N ASP A 366 12.58 13.56 18.89
CA ASP A 366 13.22 14.87 18.89
C ASP A 366 14.55 14.91 18.10
N GLN A 367 15.06 13.73 17.70
CA GLN A 367 16.27 13.56 16.88
C GLN A 367 15.94 13.28 15.41
N LEU A 368 14.65 13.23 15.07
CA LEU A 368 14.19 12.99 13.69
C LEU A 368 14.10 14.31 12.93
N HIS A 369 14.92 14.43 11.89
CA HIS A 369 14.98 15.59 11.01
C HIS A 369 14.39 15.30 9.65
N GLN A 370 13.72 16.28 9.08
CA GLN A 370 13.08 16.18 7.76
C GLN A 370 13.71 17.15 6.78
N GLY A 371 13.73 16.78 5.51
CA GLY A 371 14.14 17.67 4.43
C GLY A 371 13.23 18.90 4.34
N PRO A 372 13.75 20.04 3.85
CA PRO A 372 12.96 21.27 3.71
C PRO A 372 11.76 21.07 2.78
N SER A 373 10.55 21.26 3.29
CA SER A 373 9.30 21.02 2.54
C SER A 373 9.11 21.91 1.30
N ALA A 374 9.82 23.03 1.20
CA ALA A 374 9.80 23.90 0.03
C ALA A 374 10.57 23.34 -1.19
N LEU A 375 11.38 22.28 -1.00
CA LEU A 375 12.18 21.67 -2.05
C LEU A 375 11.49 20.41 -2.59
N LYS A 376 11.78 20.08 -3.86
CA LYS A 376 11.49 18.76 -4.43
C LYS A 376 12.39 17.71 -3.78
N SER A 377 12.09 16.41 -4.00
CA SER A 377 12.83 15.31 -3.34
C SER A 377 14.35 15.35 -3.64
N ASP A 378 14.77 15.69 -4.85
CA ASP A 378 16.20 15.84 -5.19
C ASP A 378 16.92 16.92 -4.38
N GLY A 379 16.25 18.05 -4.15
CA GLY A 379 16.76 19.12 -3.30
C GLY A 379 16.74 18.77 -1.81
N ARG A 380 15.69 18.06 -1.35
CA ARG A 380 15.59 17.54 0.03
C ARG A 380 16.71 16.54 0.31
N ASP A 381 16.92 15.58 -0.59
CA ASP A 381 17.98 14.58 -0.46
C ASP A 381 19.35 15.23 -0.29
N ARG A 382 19.66 16.21 -1.13
CA ARG A 382 20.92 16.96 -1.01
C ARG A 382 21.04 17.70 0.33
N ALA A 383 19.95 18.32 0.78
CA ALA A 383 19.95 19.07 2.02
C ALA A 383 20.20 18.16 3.24
N ILE A 384 19.54 17.00 3.31
CA ILE A 384 19.72 16.07 4.43
C ILE A 384 21.08 15.39 4.42
N ILE A 385 21.65 15.09 3.25
CA ILE A 385 23.04 14.59 3.13
C ILE A 385 24.02 15.63 3.68
N SER A 386 23.85 16.89 3.29
CA SER A 386 24.74 17.97 3.78
C SER A 386 24.62 18.19 5.28
N ALA A 387 23.41 18.08 5.85
CA ALA A 387 23.18 18.17 7.29
C ALA A 387 23.83 16.99 8.04
N LEU A 388 23.61 15.76 7.55
CA LEU A 388 24.22 14.56 8.12
C LEU A 388 25.76 14.64 8.15
N GLN A 389 26.40 15.12 7.07
CA GLN A 389 27.85 15.34 7.01
C GLN A 389 28.34 16.32 8.08
N GLN A 390 27.58 17.39 8.36
CA GLN A 390 27.91 18.35 9.41
C GLN A 390 27.80 17.72 10.82
N ASP A 391 26.75 16.95 11.06
CA ASP A 391 26.54 16.29 12.35
C ASP A 391 27.57 15.20 12.61
N ILE A 392 27.94 14.42 11.59
CA ILE A 392 29.04 13.43 11.69
C ILE A 392 30.34 14.13 12.13
N ARG A 393 30.68 15.28 11.51
CA ARG A 393 31.87 16.05 11.91
C ARG A 393 31.79 16.56 13.35
N ALA A 394 30.61 16.96 13.82
CA ALA A 394 30.40 17.40 15.18
C ALA A 394 30.58 16.25 16.19
N SER A 395 30.03 15.07 15.91
CA SER A 395 30.21 13.87 16.74
C SER A 395 31.68 13.42 16.77
N GLN A 396 32.35 13.45 15.61
CA GLN A 396 33.79 13.15 15.53
C GLN A 396 34.63 14.12 16.38
N ALA A 397 34.37 15.42 16.30
CA ALA A 397 35.04 16.42 17.12
C ALA A 397 34.80 16.22 18.62
N ALA A 398 33.62 15.70 18.99
CA ALA A 398 33.26 15.35 20.36
C ALA A 398 33.75 13.96 20.80
N GLN A 399 34.39 13.20 19.92
CA GLN A 399 34.83 11.81 20.13
C GLN A 399 33.70 10.89 20.59
N ARG A 400 32.49 11.06 20.03
CA ARG A 400 31.33 10.22 20.32
C ARG A 400 31.02 9.31 19.15
N PRO A 401 30.66 8.02 19.42
CA PRO A 401 30.18 7.16 18.36
C PRO A 401 28.84 7.68 17.86
N TRP A 402 28.54 7.47 16.59
CA TRP A 402 27.30 7.96 15.97
C TRP A 402 26.63 6.87 15.14
N PHE A 403 25.30 7.00 15.05
CA PHE A 403 24.44 6.24 14.15
C PHE A 403 23.77 7.23 13.20
N GLY A 404 24.09 7.17 11.93
CA GLY A 404 23.47 7.95 10.88
C GLY A 404 22.44 7.10 10.12
N PHE A 405 21.20 7.54 10.11
CA PHE A 405 20.15 7.03 9.24
C PHE A 405 19.75 8.13 8.25
N VAL A 406 19.78 7.81 6.96
CA VAL A 406 19.29 8.72 5.93
C VAL A 406 18.38 7.96 4.97
N PHE A 407 17.17 8.53 4.76
CA PHE A 407 16.17 7.99 3.85
C PHE A 407 15.97 8.97 2.69
N LEU A 408 16.44 8.57 1.49
CA LEU A 408 16.43 9.37 0.26
C LEU A 408 15.16 9.10 -0.54
N ASP A 409 14.58 10.13 -1.15
CA ASP A 409 13.26 10.11 -1.80
C ASP A 409 13.29 10.45 -3.31
N SER A 410 14.45 10.76 -3.87
CA SER A 410 14.57 11.08 -5.32
C SER A 410 14.16 9.92 -6.23
N THR A 411 14.28 8.69 -5.76
CA THR A 411 13.95 7.46 -6.46
C THR A 411 12.47 7.07 -6.35
N HIS A 412 11.67 7.79 -5.55
CA HIS A 412 10.21 7.69 -5.54
C HIS A 412 9.60 8.47 -6.71
N ALA A 413 8.48 7.97 -7.25
CA ALA A 413 7.75 8.69 -8.30
C ALA A 413 7.34 10.11 -7.85
N PRO A 414 7.51 11.14 -8.67
CA PRO A 414 7.80 11.14 -10.11
C PRO A 414 9.28 11.15 -10.49
N TYR A 415 10.18 10.62 -9.66
CA TYR A 415 11.62 10.42 -9.91
C TYR A 415 12.34 11.75 -10.18
N HIS A 416 12.50 12.55 -9.13
CA HIS A 416 13.10 13.86 -9.23
C HIS A 416 14.64 13.80 -9.29
N MET A 417 15.20 14.67 -10.12
CA MET A 417 16.62 14.97 -10.22
C MET A 417 16.78 16.47 -10.51
N PRO A 418 17.96 17.06 -10.30
CA PRO A 418 18.19 18.46 -10.61
C PRO A 418 17.88 18.80 -12.07
N ASP A 419 17.38 20.00 -12.32
CA ASP A 419 17.11 20.46 -13.67
C ASP A 419 18.39 20.42 -14.52
N GLY A 420 18.32 19.83 -15.72
CA GLY A 420 19.46 19.67 -16.60
C GLY A 420 20.38 18.49 -16.25
N TYR A 421 20.03 17.65 -15.28
CA TYR A 421 20.79 16.43 -14.99
C TYR A 421 20.81 15.50 -16.22
N PRO A 422 21.99 15.03 -16.68
CA PRO A 422 22.08 14.26 -17.92
C PRO A 422 21.38 12.91 -17.78
N PRO A 423 20.54 12.50 -18.75
CA PRO A 423 19.89 11.20 -18.71
C PRO A 423 20.90 10.07 -18.87
N VAL A 424 20.81 9.03 -18.06
CA VAL A 424 21.67 7.83 -18.18
C VAL A 424 21.25 6.93 -19.34
N ALA A 425 20.00 7.05 -19.81
CA ALA A 425 19.45 6.34 -20.98
C ALA A 425 18.33 7.14 -21.65
N THR A 426 18.13 6.91 -22.95
CA THR A 426 17.11 7.57 -23.77
C THR A 426 16.27 6.54 -24.53
N PRO A 427 14.96 6.81 -24.80
CA PRO A 427 14.22 8.01 -24.41
C PRO A 427 13.96 8.09 -22.92
N MET A 428 13.90 9.30 -22.35
CA MET A 428 13.54 9.54 -20.95
C MET A 428 12.28 10.41 -20.88
N ALA A 429 11.33 10.01 -20.04
CA ALA A 429 10.12 10.80 -19.80
C ALA A 429 10.47 12.14 -19.15
N ALA A 430 9.90 13.22 -19.67
CA ALA A 430 10.07 14.55 -19.08
C ALA A 430 9.31 14.68 -17.74
N ASP A 431 8.21 13.94 -17.60
CA ASP A 431 7.35 13.90 -16.43
C ASP A 431 6.60 12.56 -16.39
N ILE A 432 6.04 12.18 -15.23
CA ILE A 432 5.27 10.95 -15.05
C ILE A 432 3.78 11.25 -15.18
N ASP A 433 3.12 10.61 -16.14
CA ASP A 433 1.69 10.71 -16.36
C ASP A 433 1.00 9.38 -16.01
N PHE A 434 0.59 9.23 -14.75
CA PHE A 434 -0.06 8.02 -14.23
C PHE A 434 -1.37 7.65 -14.96
N LEU A 435 -2.00 8.59 -15.69
CA LEU A 435 -3.21 8.30 -16.45
C LEU A 435 -2.94 7.45 -17.70
N LYS A 436 -1.71 7.50 -18.23
CA LYS A 436 -1.30 6.71 -19.40
C LYS A 436 -0.97 5.26 -19.08
N PHE A 437 -0.68 4.94 -17.82
CA PHE A 437 -0.30 3.58 -17.43
C PHE A 437 -1.44 2.60 -17.70
N GLY A 438 -1.10 1.54 -18.41
CA GLY A 438 -2.00 0.49 -18.83
C GLY A 438 -1.22 -0.71 -19.38
N PRO A 439 -1.88 -1.82 -19.75
CA PRO A 439 -1.21 -3.04 -20.15
C PRO A 439 -0.32 -2.88 -21.40
N GLU A 440 -0.68 -1.98 -22.31
CA GLU A 440 0.03 -1.74 -23.58
C GLU A 440 0.99 -0.54 -23.53
N HIS A 441 1.12 0.15 -22.38
CA HIS A 441 2.02 1.29 -22.26
C HIS A 441 3.49 0.82 -22.26
N ASP A 442 4.32 1.45 -23.09
CA ASP A 442 5.77 1.22 -23.09
C ASP A 442 6.41 1.90 -21.86
N PRO A 443 6.95 1.14 -20.91
CA PRO A 443 7.52 1.69 -19.68
C PRO A 443 8.91 2.33 -19.87
N THR A 444 9.53 2.18 -21.04
CA THR A 444 10.93 2.54 -21.26
C THR A 444 11.25 3.99 -20.89
N PRO A 445 10.44 5.00 -21.26
CA PRO A 445 10.75 6.38 -20.90
C PRO A 445 10.71 6.65 -19.39
N GLU A 446 9.74 6.10 -18.70
CA GLU A 446 9.58 6.24 -17.24
C GLU A 446 10.66 5.47 -16.48
N LEU A 447 10.98 4.25 -16.92
CA LEU A 447 12.06 3.45 -16.35
C LEU A 447 13.43 4.15 -16.52
N ASN A 448 13.68 4.81 -17.65
CA ASN A 448 14.91 5.56 -17.85
C ASN A 448 14.96 6.84 -17.00
N ARG A 449 13.81 7.46 -16.72
CA ARG A 449 13.73 8.55 -15.75
C ARG A 449 14.04 8.06 -14.33
N TYR A 450 13.46 6.95 -13.90
CA TYR A 450 13.78 6.28 -12.63
C TYR A 450 15.28 5.97 -12.53
N ARG A 451 15.88 5.34 -13.54
CA ARG A 451 17.32 5.03 -13.58
C ARG A 451 18.21 6.28 -13.45
N THR A 452 17.77 7.39 -14.04
CA THR A 452 18.49 8.66 -13.93
C THR A 452 18.39 9.23 -12.51
N ALA A 453 17.22 9.12 -11.85
CA ALA A 453 17.08 9.51 -10.45
C ALA A 453 17.89 8.62 -9.50
N VAL A 454 17.99 7.32 -9.77
CA VAL A 454 18.88 6.39 -9.05
C VAL A 454 20.34 6.82 -9.18
N HIS A 455 20.79 7.14 -10.40
CA HIS A 455 22.16 7.61 -10.62
C HIS A 455 22.46 8.92 -9.89
N TYR A 456 21.47 9.84 -9.84
CA TYR A 456 21.60 11.06 -9.05
C TYR A 456 21.71 10.75 -7.54
N ALA A 457 20.82 9.91 -7.00
CA ALA A 457 20.87 9.53 -5.59
C ALA A 457 22.20 8.83 -5.23
N ASP A 458 22.73 7.97 -6.12
CA ASP A 458 24.04 7.35 -5.94
C ASP A 458 25.18 8.37 -5.91
N SER A 459 25.08 9.50 -6.64
CA SER A 459 26.07 10.58 -6.55
C SER A 459 26.09 11.25 -5.17
N LEU A 460 24.95 11.32 -4.49
CA LEU A 460 24.86 11.81 -3.11
C LEU A 460 25.47 10.82 -2.12
N ILE A 461 25.24 9.52 -2.33
CA ILE A 461 25.93 8.46 -1.57
C ILE A 461 27.44 8.58 -1.75
N GLY A 462 27.92 8.77 -2.98
CA GLY A 462 29.33 8.98 -3.27
C GLY A 462 29.93 10.13 -2.47
N SER A 463 29.24 11.29 -2.43
CA SER A 463 29.72 12.45 -1.66
C SER A 463 29.82 12.17 -0.15
N LEU A 464 28.91 11.34 0.39
CA LEU A 464 28.91 10.95 1.79
C LEU A 464 30.07 9.97 2.10
N LEU A 465 30.29 8.99 1.22
CA LEU A 465 31.40 8.04 1.34
C LEU A 465 32.77 8.74 1.21
N ASP A 466 32.89 9.71 0.31
CA ASP A 466 34.11 10.50 0.14
C ASP A 466 34.39 11.37 1.37
N ASP A 467 33.35 11.94 1.99
CA ASP A 467 33.49 12.70 3.23
C ASP A 467 33.97 11.81 4.40
N LEU A 468 33.44 10.58 4.53
CA LEU A 468 33.92 9.60 5.51
C LEU A 468 35.41 9.25 5.29
N ARG A 469 35.82 9.03 4.04
CA ARG A 469 37.22 8.75 3.71
C ARG A 469 38.12 9.94 4.04
N ALA A 470 37.69 11.15 3.68
CA ALA A 470 38.44 12.38 3.95
C ALA A 470 38.66 12.65 5.43
N GLN A 471 37.73 12.22 6.27
CA GLN A 471 37.79 12.31 7.73
C GLN A 471 38.52 11.12 8.40
N GLY A 472 38.93 10.10 7.64
CA GLY A 472 39.57 8.89 8.16
C GLY A 472 38.61 7.98 8.92
N LEU A 473 37.30 8.10 8.69
CA LEU A 473 36.25 7.35 9.39
C LEU A 473 35.85 6.03 8.70
N ALA A 474 36.30 5.81 7.45
CA ALA A 474 35.86 4.67 6.64
C ALA A 474 36.17 3.31 7.32
N GLU A 475 37.33 3.20 7.95
CA GLU A 475 37.80 1.96 8.60
C GLU A 475 37.14 1.68 9.97
N ASP A 476 36.34 2.61 10.51
CA ASP A 476 35.62 2.45 11.78
C ASP A 476 34.10 2.67 11.61
N THR A 477 33.61 2.65 10.38
CA THR A 477 32.20 2.87 10.06
C THR A 477 31.61 1.67 9.34
N ILE A 478 30.57 1.07 9.92
CA ILE A 478 29.72 0.08 9.26
C ILE A 478 28.80 0.85 8.31
N VAL A 479 28.78 0.50 7.02
CA VAL A 479 27.94 1.16 6.02
C VAL A 479 26.98 0.16 5.42
N LEU A 480 25.68 0.43 5.51
CA LEU A 480 24.63 -0.26 4.81
C LEU A 480 24.02 0.65 3.75
N VAL A 481 23.96 0.17 2.49
CA VAL A 481 23.17 0.79 1.42
C VAL A 481 22.11 -0.21 0.95
N THR A 482 20.84 0.19 1.00
CA THR A 482 19.72 -0.68 0.61
C THR A 482 18.52 0.15 0.12
N GLY A 483 17.47 -0.50 -0.40
CA GLY A 483 16.14 0.10 -0.60
C GLY A 483 15.18 -0.32 0.50
N ASP A 484 14.11 0.42 0.69
CA ASP A 484 13.00 0.01 1.57
C ASP A 484 12.11 -1.05 0.90
N HIS A 485 11.84 -0.91 -0.39
CA HIS A 485 11.23 -1.88 -1.32
C HIS A 485 11.66 -1.54 -2.75
N ALA A 486 11.17 -2.28 -3.73
CA ALA A 486 11.45 -2.03 -5.14
C ALA A 486 10.26 -1.40 -5.88
N GLU A 487 10.39 -1.18 -7.20
CA GLU A 487 9.44 -0.45 -8.05
C GLU A 487 9.22 -1.18 -9.37
N GLU A 488 7.97 -1.47 -9.74
CA GLU A 488 7.63 -2.21 -10.94
C GLU A 488 7.16 -1.28 -12.07
N PHE A 489 7.64 -1.54 -13.29
CA PHE A 489 7.30 -0.82 -14.51
C PHE A 489 6.62 -1.76 -15.51
N ASN A 490 5.57 -2.46 -15.06
CA ASN A 490 4.89 -3.49 -15.85
C ASN A 490 5.84 -4.57 -16.39
N ASP A 491 6.88 -4.91 -15.61
CA ASP A 491 7.92 -5.86 -15.99
C ASP A 491 7.33 -7.25 -16.27
N LEU A 492 6.37 -7.69 -15.48
CA LEU A 492 5.67 -8.96 -15.65
C LEU A 492 4.62 -8.96 -16.76
N LYS A 493 4.33 -7.81 -17.39
CA LYS A 493 3.25 -7.62 -18.39
C LYS A 493 1.85 -7.95 -17.86
N LEU A 494 1.68 -7.87 -16.54
CA LEU A 494 0.41 -8.10 -15.84
C LEU A 494 -0.29 -6.80 -15.42
N ASN A 495 0.15 -5.67 -15.99
CA ASN A 495 -0.35 -4.33 -15.70
C ASN A 495 -0.18 -3.92 -14.23
N TYR A 496 1.01 -4.18 -13.67
CA TYR A 496 1.44 -3.66 -12.37
C TYR A 496 2.42 -2.51 -12.56
N TRP A 497 2.19 -1.41 -11.84
CA TRP A 497 2.96 -0.18 -11.91
C TRP A 497 3.25 0.33 -10.50
N GLY A 498 4.50 0.74 -10.27
CA GLY A 498 4.90 1.21 -8.95
C GLY A 498 5.08 0.07 -7.95
N HIS A 499 4.62 0.28 -6.75
CA HIS A 499 4.68 -0.66 -5.64
C HIS A 499 3.27 -0.86 -5.04
N ASN A 500 3.11 -1.66 -3.97
CA ASN A 500 1.84 -2.04 -3.33
C ASN A 500 0.92 -2.99 -4.13
N GLY A 501 1.29 -3.37 -5.36
CA GLY A 501 0.42 -4.13 -6.26
C GLY A 501 0.55 -5.64 -6.14
N ASN A 502 1.78 -6.15 -5.92
CA ASN A 502 2.08 -7.59 -5.89
C ASN A 502 3.31 -7.89 -5.02
N PHE A 503 3.68 -9.18 -4.92
CA PHE A 503 4.84 -9.64 -4.14
C PHE A 503 5.93 -10.26 -5.02
N SER A 504 6.04 -9.81 -6.26
CA SER A 504 7.11 -10.22 -7.18
C SER A 504 8.47 -9.68 -6.75
N ASP A 505 9.52 -10.18 -7.39
CA ASP A 505 10.88 -9.68 -7.19
C ASP A 505 10.98 -8.19 -7.56
N TYR A 506 10.19 -7.72 -8.54
CA TYR A 506 10.19 -6.33 -8.99
C TYR A 506 9.65 -5.32 -7.96
N GLN A 507 8.92 -5.79 -6.93
CA GLN A 507 8.44 -4.94 -5.84
C GLN A 507 9.09 -5.24 -4.49
N LEU A 508 9.81 -6.36 -4.35
CA LEU A 508 10.38 -6.79 -3.07
C LEU A 508 11.90 -6.94 -3.05
N GLN A 509 12.54 -7.28 -4.18
CA GLN A 509 13.97 -7.54 -4.19
C GLN A 509 14.75 -6.22 -4.31
N VAL A 510 15.57 -5.95 -3.30
CA VAL A 510 16.36 -4.72 -3.18
C VAL A 510 17.84 -5.03 -3.06
N PRO A 511 18.74 -4.10 -3.44
CA PRO A 511 20.16 -4.23 -3.11
C PRO A 511 20.35 -4.26 -1.60
N PHE A 512 21.32 -5.06 -1.14
CA PHE A 512 21.77 -5.00 0.25
C PHE A 512 23.29 -5.10 0.26
N VAL A 513 23.93 -3.92 0.33
CA VAL A 513 25.39 -3.76 0.30
C VAL A 513 25.85 -3.39 1.70
N LEU A 514 26.52 -4.34 2.35
CA LEU A 514 26.96 -4.20 3.75
C LEU A 514 28.50 -4.16 3.80
N HIS A 515 29.05 -2.97 3.93
CA HIS A 515 30.44 -2.79 4.28
C HIS A 515 30.61 -2.86 5.80
N TRP A 516 31.45 -3.79 6.25
CA TRP A 516 31.70 -3.96 7.67
C TRP A 516 33.20 -4.05 7.88
N PRO A 517 33.85 -3.05 8.48
CA PRO A 517 35.29 -3.01 8.70
C PRO A 517 35.81 -4.29 9.34
N GLY A 518 36.90 -4.84 8.80
CA GLY A 518 37.50 -6.09 9.28
C GLY A 518 36.75 -7.37 8.92
N ARG A 519 35.67 -7.30 8.15
CA ARG A 519 34.96 -8.47 7.61
C ARG A 519 35.26 -8.67 6.13
N ALA A 520 35.27 -9.94 5.70
CA ALA A 520 35.52 -10.28 4.31
C ALA A 520 34.43 -9.76 3.37
N ALA A 521 34.84 -9.13 2.28
CA ALA A 521 33.97 -8.80 1.17
C ALA A 521 33.56 -10.06 0.39
N GLY A 522 32.50 -9.97 -0.39
CA GLY A 522 32.05 -11.02 -1.29
C GLY A 522 30.54 -11.00 -1.54
N ARG A 523 30.10 -11.96 -2.36
CA ARG A 523 28.68 -12.13 -2.67
C ARG A 523 28.09 -13.28 -1.84
N ASP A 524 26.87 -13.09 -1.37
CA ASP A 524 26.13 -14.06 -0.57
C ASP A 524 24.79 -14.38 -1.25
N ALA A 525 24.64 -15.62 -1.67
CA ALA A 525 23.44 -16.09 -2.39
C ALA A 525 22.31 -16.56 -1.47
N ARG A 526 22.46 -16.44 -0.15
CA ARG A 526 21.38 -16.81 0.79
C ARG A 526 20.15 -15.94 0.59
N THR A 527 18.98 -16.51 0.81
CA THR A 527 17.75 -15.74 0.99
C THR A 527 17.80 -14.97 2.30
N SER A 528 17.78 -13.66 2.24
CA SER A 528 17.83 -12.73 3.38
C SER A 528 16.69 -11.71 3.30
N SER A 529 16.44 -11.04 4.41
CA SER A 529 15.33 -10.10 4.54
C SER A 529 15.73 -8.90 5.40
N HIS A 530 15.01 -7.81 5.30
CA HIS A 530 15.19 -6.63 6.16
C HIS A 530 15.16 -6.96 7.66
N GLU A 531 14.43 -8.00 8.06
CA GLU A 531 14.41 -8.47 9.44
C GLU A 531 15.80 -8.84 9.99
N ASP A 532 16.76 -9.16 9.11
CA ASP A 532 18.06 -9.69 9.48
C ASP A 532 19.07 -8.62 9.89
N TRP A 533 18.80 -7.35 9.51
CA TRP A 533 19.70 -6.24 9.80
C TRP A 533 19.82 -5.94 11.29
N VAL A 534 18.70 -5.72 11.98
CA VAL A 534 18.69 -5.36 13.41
C VAL A 534 19.38 -6.41 14.26
N PRO A 535 19.04 -7.72 14.17
CA PRO A 535 19.69 -8.73 15.02
C PRO A 535 21.18 -8.87 14.70
N THR A 536 21.60 -8.69 13.45
CA THR A 536 23.01 -8.71 13.07
C THR A 536 23.77 -7.53 13.67
N LEU A 537 23.26 -6.30 13.53
CA LEU A 537 23.88 -5.10 14.08
C LEU A 537 23.95 -5.15 15.60
N MET A 538 22.83 -5.49 16.25
CA MET A 538 22.76 -5.55 17.72
C MET A 538 23.72 -6.58 18.30
N ARG A 539 23.84 -7.74 17.67
CA ARG A 539 24.76 -8.79 18.14
C ARG A 539 26.22 -8.39 17.98
N HIS A 540 26.61 -7.94 16.77
CA HIS A 540 28.02 -7.80 16.42
C HIS A 540 28.59 -6.40 16.65
N ALA A 541 27.79 -5.35 16.51
CA ALA A 541 28.22 -3.97 16.72
C ALA A 541 27.86 -3.45 18.11
N LEU A 542 26.71 -3.86 18.66
CA LEU A 542 26.25 -3.37 19.96
C LEU A 542 26.45 -4.39 21.10
N GLY A 543 26.99 -5.58 20.81
CA GLY A 543 27.35 -6.60 21.78
C GLY A 543 26.18 -7.15 22.59
N CYS A 544 25.02 -7.34 21.96
CA CYS A 544 23.85 -7.92 22.61
C CYS A 544 24.00 -9.44 22.76
N GLU A 545 23.93 -9.93 23.99
CA GLU A 545 24.11 -11.35 24.36
C GLU A 545 22.80 -12.15 24.29
N ASN A 546 21.66 -11.49 24.29
CA ASN A 546 20.35 -12.12 24.22
C ASN A 546 20.20 -13.03 22.99
N ALA A 547 19.36 -14.08 23.12
CA ALA A 547 18.93 -14.83 21.95
C ALA A 547 18.25 -13.88 20.95
N LEU A 548 18.53 -14.03 19.64
CA LEU A 548 17.90 -13.16 18.61
C LEU A 548 16.37 -13.23 18.70
N SER A 549 15.83 -14.41 19.04
CA SER A 549 14.40 -14.65 19.24
C SER A 549 13.75 -13.82 20.35
N ASP A 550 14.54 -13.18 21.23
CA ASP A 550 14.01 -12.31 22.28
C ASP A 550 13.52 -10.96 21.74
N TYR A 551 14.06 -10.52 20.60
CA TYR A 551 13.78 -9.18 20.07
C TYR A 551 13.64 -9.11 18.53
N SER A 552 13.83 -10.23 17.81
CA SER A 552 13.73 -10.26 16.35
C SER A 552 13.18 -11.60 15.85
N THR A 553 12.67 -11.60 14.62
CA THR A 553 12.36 -12.79 13.83
C THR A 553 13.41 -13.05 12.76
N GLY A 554 14.33 -12.11 12.58
CA GLY A 554 15.42 -12.17 11.62
C GLY A 554 16.54 -13.16 11.99
N GLN A 555 17.43 -13.36 11.05
CA GLN A 555 18.63 -14.18 11.19
C GLN A 555 19.89 -13.31 11.28
N ASP A 556 20.98 -13.88 11.77
CA ASP A 556 22.29 -13.24 11.77
C ASP A 556 22.92 -13.38 10.38
N LEU A 557 23.12 -12.24 9.69
CA LEU A 557 23.73 -12.20 8.36
C LEU A 557 25.22 -12.58 8.34
N LEU A 558 25.90 -12.53 9.48
CA LEU A 558 27.29 -12.89 9.61
C LEU A 558 27.51 -14.35 10.05
N ALA A 559 26.45 -15.04 10.45
CA ALA A 559 26.47 -16.47 10.74
C ALA A 559 26.35 -17.31 9.46
N GLU A 560 26.66 -18.61 9.57
CA GLU A 560 26.46 -19.57 8.46
C GLU A 560 24.97 -19.67 8.06
N PRO A 561 24.67 -19.81 6.75
CA PRO A 561 23.28 -19.96 6.28
C PRO A 561 22.59 -21.18 6.86
N GLN A 562 21.34 -21.04 7.30
CA GLN A 562 20.56 -22.12 7.93
C GLN A 562 19.64 -22.88 6.95
N GLY A 563 19.89 -22.82 5.63
CA GLY A 563 19.09 -23.51 4.61
C GLY A 563 17.92 -22.67 4.09
N PRO A 564 16.95 -23.29 3.39
CA PRO A 564 15.80 -22.62 2.81
C PRO A 564 14.98 -21.87 3.86
N ARG A 565 14.53 -20.66 3.54
CA ARG A 565 13.80 -19.79 4.44
C ARG A 565 12.46 -19.35 3.85
N ALA A 566 11.43 -19.37 4.69
CA ALA A 566 10.16 -18.73 4.39
C ALA A 566 10.19 -17.28 4.89
N LEU A 567 9.86 -16.33 4.02
CA LEU A 567 9.77 -14.90 4.35
C LEU A 567 8.31 -14.49 4.43
N VAL A 568 7.93 -13.77 5.49
CA VAL A 568 6.64 -13.10 5.59
C VAL A 568 6.79 -11.70 5.01
N VAL A 569 5.98 -11.37 4.01
CA VAL A 569 5.98 -10.06 3.36
C VAL A 569 4.58 -9.46 3.39
N GLU A 570 4.52 -8.15 3.64
CA GLU A 570 3.27 -7.42 3.85
C GLU A 570 3.00 -6.44 2.70
N SER A 571 1.73 -6.23 2.43
CA SER A 571 1.20 -5.14 1.62
C SER A 571 0.10 -4.43 2.41
N LEU A 572 -0.38 -3.31 1.89
CA LEU A 572 -1.47 -2.54 2.53
C LEU A 572 -2.79 -3.32 2.63
N SER A 573 -3.00 -4.32 1.78
CA SER A 573 -4.24 -5.10 1.70
C SER A 573 -4.06 -6.62 1.79
N GLN A 574 -2.84 -7.11 1.69
CA GLN A 574 -2.53 -8.53 1.58
C GLN A 574 -1.24 -8.85 2.33
N ARG A 575 -1.02 -10.14 2.55
CA ARG A 575 0.21 -10.71 3.09
C ARG A 575 0.64 -11.87 2.21
N ALA A 576 1.95 -12.10 2.09
CA ALA A 576 2.41 -13.31 1.43
C ALA A 576 3.48 -14.04 2.24
N ILE A 577 3.62 -15.33 1.95
CA ILE A 577 4.78 -16.13 2.34
C ILE A 577 5.55 -16.42 1.06
N ARG A 578 6.81 -15.99 1.00
CA ARG A 578 7.74 -16.40 -0.05
C ARG A 578 8.56 -17.57 0.46
N HIS A 579 8.60 -18.68 -0.32
CA HIS A 579 9.39 -19.86 0.01
C HIS A 579 9.93 -20.49 -1.29
N GLY A 580 11.22 -20.37 -1.52
CA GLY A 580 11.83 -20.70 -2.81
C GLY A 580 11.20 -19.86 -3.93
N ASP A 581 10.79 -20.51 -5.02
CA ASP A 581 10.13 -19.84 -6.15
C ASP A 581 8.61 -19.65 -5.95
N ALA A 582 8.04 -20.16 -4.86
CA ALA A 582 6.62 -20.05 -4.59
C ALA A 582 6.29 -18.82 -3.74
N ILE A 583 5.20 -18.16 -4.10
CA ILE A 583 4.61 -17.02 -3.39
C ILE A 583 3.18 -17.37 -3.02
N TYR A 584 2.91 -17.51 -1.73
CA TYR A 584 1.57 -17.80 -1.22
C TYR A 584 0.94 -16.50 -0.71
N VAL A 585 0.04 -15.93 -1.49
CA VAL A 585 -0.62 -14.65 -1.19
C VAL A 585 -1.90 -14.92 -0.40
N PHE A 586 -2.04 -14.25 0.75
CA PHE A 586 -3.22 -14.29 1.60
C PHE A 586 -3.90 -12.92 1.56
N ASP A 587 -5.15 -12.91 1.12
CA ASP A 587 -5.95 -11.70 1.14
C ASP A 587 -6.53 -11.41 2.54
N LYS A 588 -7.14 -10.23 2.69
CA LYS A 588 -7.79 -9.79 3.95
C LYS A 588 -8.93 -10.71 4.40
N PHE A 589 -9.41 -11.62 3.56
CA PHE A 589 -10.47 -12.58 3.85
C PHE A 589 -9.91 -13.97 4.21
N GLY A 590 -8.57 -14.14 4.16
CA GLY A 590 -7.87 -15.38 4.49
C GLY A 590 -7.82 -16.39 3.34
N ASN A 591 -8.10 -15.97 2.09
CA ASN A 591 -7.89 -16.83 0.93
C ASN A 591 -6.39 -16.88 0.62
N ALA A 592 -5.89 -18.07 0.28
CA ALA A 592 -4.53 -18.28 -0.17
C ALA A 592 -4.49 -18.56 -1.67
N THR A 593 -3.64 -17.85 -2.40
CA THR A 593 -3.34 -18.11 -3.81
C THR A 593 -1.87 -18.46 -3.92
N ALA A 594 -1.54 -19.60 -4.56
CA ALA A 594 -0.16 -19.97 -4.84
C ALA A 594 0.24 -19.45 -6.23
N LEU A 595 1.36 -18.71 -6.28
CA LEU A 595 1.92 -18.12 -7.48
C LEU A 595 3.40 -18.49 -7.58
N ASP A 596 3.94 -18.50 -8.79
CA ASP A 596 5.38 -18.59 -9.02
C ASP A 596 6.07 -17.21 -8.91
N ARG A 597 7.39 -17.19 -9.09
CA ARG A 597 8.19 -15.94 -9.08
C ARG A 597 7.81 -14.95 -10.19
N HIS A 598 7.16 -15.42 -11.28
CA HIS A 598 6.63 -14.60 -12.36
C HIS A 598 5.19 -14.14 -12.10
N TYR A 599 4.70 -14.42 -10.90
CA TYR A 599 3.36 -14.06 -10.44
C TYR A 599 2.23 -14.77 -11.22
N LEU A 600 2.54 -15.96 -11.79
CA LEU A 600 1.59 -16.80 -12.49
C LEU A 600 1.04 -17.88 -11.53
N PRO A 601 -0.26 -18.26 -11.65
CA PRO A 601 -0.87 -19.23 -10.76
C PRO A 601 -0.18 -20.61 -10.82
N LEU A 602 0.11 -21.16 -9.66
CA LEU A 602 0.54 -22.56 -9.49
C LEU A 602 -0.70 -23.42 -9.20
N PRO A 603 -1.18 -24.22 -10.19
CA PRO A 603 -2.39 -25.00 -10.01
C PRO A 603 -2.22 -26.04 -8.89
N GLN A 604 -3.22 -26.13 -7.99
CA GLN A 604 -3.37 -27.16 -6.96
C GLN A 604 -2.24 -27.23 -5.90
N GLN A 605 -1.39 -26.24 -5.78
CA GLN A 605 -0.35 -26.24 -4.76
C GLN A 605 -0.87 -25.58 -3.47
N ALA A 606 -1.12 -26.41 -2.45
CA ALA A 606 -1.35 -25.89 -1.09
C ALA A 606 -0.06 -25.25 -0.56
N PRO A 607 -0.14 -24.21 0.28
CA PRO A 607 1.03 -23.66 0.94
C PRO A 607 1.82 -24.76 1.67
N ASP A 608 3.15 -24.71 1.57
CA ASP A 608 4.02 -25.61 2.31
C ASP A 608 3.76 -25.48 3.81
N ALA A 609 3.43 -26.59 4.45
CA ALA A 609 3.07 -26.60 5.88
C ALA A 609 4.22 -26.12 6.79
N ALA A 610 5.48 -26.36 6.40
CA ALA A 610 6.64 -25.86 7.15
C ALA A 610 6.78 -24.34 7.00
N ALA A 611 6.64 -23.83 5.78
CA ALA A 611 6.65 -22.39 5.51
C ALA A 611 5.53 -21.65 6.27
N VAL A 612 4.31 -22.20 6.26
CA VAL A 612 3.17 -21.64 7.02
C VAL A 612 3.45 -21.65 8.52
N ARG A 613 4.04 -22.71 9.06
CA ARG A 613 4.39 -22.80 10.48
C ARG A 613 5.42 -21.75 10.86
N THR A 614 6.49 -21.61 10.07
CA THR A 614 7.52 -20.59 10.29
C THR A 614 6.92 -19.18 10.26
N ALA A 615 6.05 -18.89 9.30
CA ALA A 615 5.34 -17.62 9.21
C ALA A 615 4.43 -17.39 10.42
N TRP A 616 3.71 -18.43 10.86
CA TRP A 616 2.88 -18.37 12.07
C TRP A 616 3.70 -18.05 13.31
N GLU A 617 4.82 -18.74 13.52
CA GLU A 617 5.73 -18.52 14.63
C GLU A 617 6.29 -17.08 14.60
N ALA A 618 6.72 -16.59 13.44
CA ALA A 618 7.19 -15.22 13.29
C ALA A 618 6.11 -14.19 13.66
N LEU A 619 4.87 -14.38 13.20
CA LEU A 619 3.74 -13.45 13.43
C LEU A 619 3.15 -13.50 14.84
N THR A 620 3.45 -14.53 15.65
CA THR A 620 2.85 -14.71 16.99
C THR A 620 3.84 -14.65 18.11
N ARG A 621 5.15 -14.62 17.83
CA ARG A 621 6.23 -14.73 18.83
C ARG A 621 6.12 -13.74 19.98
N PHE A 622 5.83 -12.48 19.67
CA PHE A 622 5.82 -11.38 20.63
C PHE A 622 4.41 -11.01 21.12
N ARG A 623 3.48 -11.93 21.06
CA ARG A 623 2.10 -11.69 21.54
C ARG A 623 1.87 -12.34 22.87
N ASN A 624 1.14 -11.64 23.73
CA ASN A 624 0.54 -12.29 24.89
C ASN A 624 -0.44 -13.36 24.38
N ARG A 625 -0.28 -14.58 24.83
CA ARG A 625 -1.17 -15.72 24.58
C ARG A 625 -2.47 -15.60 25.36
#